data_5b595e421bc61a78a2f8ebd87ad3621e
#
_entry.id   5b595e421bc61a78a2f8ebd87ad3621e
#
_cell.length_a   1.000
_cell.length_b   1.000
_cell.length_c   1.000
_cell.angle_alpha   90.00
_cell.angle_beta   90.00
_cell.angle_gamma   90.00
#
_symmetry.space_group_name_H-M   'P 1'
#
loop_
_entity.id
_entity.type
_entity.pdbx_description
1 polymer ?
#
loop_
_entity_poly.entity_id
_entity_poly.type
_entity_poly.pdbx_seq_one_letter_code
_entity_poly.pdbx_strand_id
1 'polypeptide(L)'
;MNLLKEGIESGVVFATDASRKITIGGITQTKPVYRIRLDMLFYNDLNDRIATWISQYKNEHDGQTPDPANREVYNAIIEKFIIESNPRSINETKENIRQFEQREPAVVLIDGRIIDGNRRFTCLRSLAEENERFNYLEAIIIGDNAAEGLKQIKMLELAIQHGEEGKVDYNPVDKLVGLYHDICETQLLTVNEYARSTNEKPSVVRKRIDTAKLMVEYLEFINAPGLYHIIRDLELIFPLEELQKMLKRCQSNEDAEDLKVCVFTNIFMRTSNDLGRMVRSIKNIVDSPFFSEYIEEQKEIAADVLERLPEKLTSASLKETVNNNPQITQALNRSIEKALLKSQKSESVNRPYEILDNVTTLLSAISAEMFDECSDDDLNAIKEKISNIEDSLNGIRSIIS
;
A
#
# COMPACT_ATOMS: atom_id res chain seq x y z
N MET A 1 32.34 7.41 -14.63
CA MET A 1 33.18 8.50 -14.08
C MET A 1 33.10 8.44 -12.57
N ASN A 2 34.20 8.50 -11.89
CA ASN A 2 34.27 8.57 -10.43
C ASN A 2 34.23 10.04 -9.97
N LEU A 3 33.16 10.48 -9.32
CA LEU A 3 32.94 11.88 -8.95
C LEU A 3 34.06 12.45 -8.02
N LEU A 4 34.53 11.65 -7.06
CA LEU A 4 35.53 12.10 -6.08
C LEU A 4 36.94 12.13 -6.64
N LYS A 5 37.26 11.40 -7.72
CA LYS A 5 38.56 11.40 -8.39
C LYS A 5 38.48 12.22 -9.66
N GLU A 6 37.92 11.64 -10.70
CA GLU A 6 37.87 12.25 -12.04
C GLU A 6 37.01 13.52 -12.07
N GLY A 7 35.91 13.57 -11.27
CA GLY A 7 35.02 14.73 -11.22
C GLY A 7 35.67 15.98 -10.61
N ILE A 8 36.47 15.81 -9.57
CA ILE A 8 37.22 16.92 -8.96
C ILE A 8 38.36 17.38 -9.91
N GLU A 9 39.09 16.43 -10.48
CA GLU A 9 40.19 16.73 -11.41
C GLU A 9 39.70 17.46 -12.67
N SER A 10 38.53 17.11 -13.18
CA SER A 10 37.92 17.74 -14.37
C SER A 10 37.15 19.03 -14.08
N GLY A 11 37.07 19.45 -12.83
CA GLY A 11 36.37 20.68 -12.45
C GLY A 11 34.85 20.64 -12.65
N VAL A 12 34.21 19.46 -12.50
CA VAL A 12 32.76 19.29 -12.51
C VAL A 12 32.18 19.00 -11.11
N VAL A 13 33.08 18.78 -10.14
CA VAL A 13 32.76 18.59 -8.71
C VAL A 13 33.62 19.55 -7.89
N PHE A 14 33.00 20.35 -7.03
CA PHE A 14 33.64 21.34 -6.19
C PHE A 14 33.34 21.07 -4.72
N ALA A 15 34.35 21.08 -3.86
CA ALA A 15 34.14 21.01 -2.42
C ALA A 15 33.47 22.30 -1.91
N THR A 16 32.63 22.16 -0.89
CA THR A 16 32.05 23.30 -0.15
C THR A 16 32.49 23.27 1.31
N ASP A 17 32.22 24.34 2.06
CA ASP A 17 32.47 24.39 3.50
C ASP A 17 31.39 23.70 4.30
N ALA A 18 30.30 23.23 3.65
CA ALA A 18 29.17 22.57 4.29
C ALA A 18 29.43 21.08 4.54
N SER A 19 28.76 20.56 5.56
CA SER A 19 28.73 19.13 5.87
C SER A 19 27.32 18.68 6.26
N ARG A 20 26.99 17.41 6.01
CA ARG A 20 25.72 16.79 6.40
C ARG A 20 25.96 15.54 7.25
N LYS A 21 25.17 15.37 8.32
CA LYS A 21 25.11 14.11 9.07
C LYS A 21 24.24 13.11 8.33
N ILE A 22 24.71 11.88 8.21
CA ILE A 22 23.94 10.78 7.60
C ILE A 22 24.19 9.50 8.39
N THR A 23 23.16 8.67 8.53
CA THR A 23 23.26 7.36 9.16
C THR A 23 23.30 6.28 8.10
N ILE A 24 24.41 5.54 8.02
CA ILE A 24 24.64 4.44 7.07
C ILE A 24 24.90 3.17 7.89
N GLY A 25 24.11 2.12 7.68
CA GLY A 25 24.27 0.86 8.41
C GLY A 25 24.15 0.99 9.95
N GLY A 26 23.37 1.98 10.43
CA GLY A 26 23.21 2.27 11.86
C GLY A 26 24.31 3.13 12.47
N ILE A 27 25.31 3.57 11.69
CA ILE A 27 26.41 4.43 12.11
C ILE A 27 26.22 5.84 11.56
N THR A 28 26.08 6.82 12.45
CA THR A 28 25.98 8.24 12.07
C THR A 28 27.38 8.80 11.74
N GLN A 29 27.50 9.39 10.56
CA GLN A 29 28.74 9.99 10.04
C GLN A 29 28.47 11.41 9.57
N THR A 30 29.46 12.29 9.67
CA THR A 30 29.45 13.61 9.02
C THR A 30 30.22 13.51 7.71
N LYS A 31 29.58 13.88 6.61
CA LYS A 31 30.15 13.86 5.25
C LYS A 31 30.26 15.27 4.68
N PRO A 32 31.33 15.60 3.95
CA PRO A 32 31.42 16.86 3.25
C PRO A 32 30.38 16.97 2.14
N VAL A 33 29.90 18.18 1.89
CA VAL A 33 28.99 18.51 0.79
C VAL A 33 29.82 19.00 -0.41
N TYR A 34 29.43 18.58 -1.59
CA TYR A 34 30.00 18.97 -2.86
C TYR A 34 28.94 19.60 -3.75
N ARG A 35 29.36 20.58 -4.57
CA ARG A 35 28.58 21.07 -5.71
C ARG A 35 28.97 20.26 -6.93
N ILE A 36 27.97 19.55 -7.51
CA ILE A 36 28.17 18.62 -8.61
C ILE A 36 27.36 19.12 -9.80
N ARG A 37 28.03 19.25 -10.96
CA ARG A 37 27.40 19.71 -12.20
C ARG A 37 26.30 18.71 -12.62
N LEU A 38 25.10 19.20 -13.02
CA LEU A 38 23.93 18.40 -13.25
C LEU A 38 24.10 17.32 -14.33
N ASP A 39 24.87 17.55 -15.35
CA ASP A 39 25.15 16.59 -16.43
C ASP A 39 25.99 15.38 -15.99
N MET A 40 26.60 15.43 -14.79
CA MET A 40 27.29 14.30 -14.19
C MET A 40 26.35 13.34 -13.45
N LEU A 41 25.12 13.74 -13.22
CA LEU A 41 24.15 13.07 -12.38
C LEU A 41 23.08 12.36 -13.19
N PHE A 42 22.51 11.30 -12.60
CA PHE A 42 21.38 10.60 -13.16
C PHE A 42 20.45 10.06 -12.07
N TYR A 43 19.19 9.89 -12.43
CA TYR A 43 18.16 9.39 -11.53
C TYR A 43 18.40 7.94 -11.14
N ASN A 44 17.79 7.54 -10.02
CA ASN A 44 17.72 6.15 -9.59
C ASN A 44 16.33 5.58 -9.99
N ASP A 45 16.32 4.63 -10.90
CA ASP A 45 15.12 3.92 -11.35
C ASP A 45 14.58 2.91 -10.34
N LEU A 46 15.42 2.53 -9.36
CA LEU A 46 15.00 1.72 -8.22
C LEU A 46 14.24 2.51 -7.15
N ASN A 47 13.98 3.79 -7.41
CA ASN A 47 13.22 4.65 -6.50
C ASN A 47 11.74 4.23 -6.47
N ASP A 48 11.30 3.74 -5.33
CA ASP A 48 9.91 3.26 -5.12
C ASP A 48 8.85 4.30 -5.51
N ARG A 49 9.15 5.61 -5.44
CA ARG A 49 8.20 6.69 -5.77
C ARG A 49 7.73 6.70 -7.23
N ILE A 50 8.41 6.00 -8.11
CA ILE A 50 8.07 5.92 -9.53
C ILE A 50 7.84 4.48 -9.99
N ALA A 51 7.68 3.54 -9.07
CA ALA A 51 7.55 2.12 -9.38
C ALA A 51 6.38 1.83 -10.32
N THR A 52 5.22 2.47 -10.11
CA THR A 52 4.06 2.32 -10.99
C THR A 52 4.26 2.96 -12.36
N TRP A 53 5.03 4.03 -12.45
CA TRP A 53 5.38 4.69 -13.72
C TRP A 53 6.35 3.86 -14.54
N ILE A 54 7.34 3.25 -13.90
CA ILE A 54 8.25 2.28 -14.55
C ILE A 54 7.45 1.07 -15.05
N SER A 55 6.49 0.57 -14.28
CA SER A 55 5.59 -0.52 -14.69
C SER A 55 4.77 -0.13 -15.93
N GLN A 56 4.21 1.07 -15.96
CA GLN A 56 3.47 1.58 -17.10
C GLN A 56 4.36 1.69 -18.35
N TYR A 57 5.57 2.26 -18.19
CA TYR A 57 6.54 2.37 -19.28
C TYR A 57 6.91 1.01 -19.86
N LYS A 58 7.19 0.01 -19.01
CA LYS A 58 7.46 -1.37 -19.46
C LYS A 58 6.33 -1.94 -20.31
N ASN A 59 5.08 -1.69 -19.91
CA ASN A 59 3.92 -2.15 -20.67
C ASN A 59 3.80 -1.49 -22.05
N GLU A 60 4.11 -0.19 -22.12
CA GLU A 60 4.05 0.60 -23.36
C GLU A 60 5.23 0.32 -24.31
N HIS A 61 6.34 -0.27 -23.80
CA HIS A 61 7.59 -0.51 -24.52
C HIS A 61 8.03 -1.99 -24.51
N ASP A 62 7.08 -2.92 -24.67
CA ASP A 62 7.32 -4.36 -24.79
C ASP A 62 8.24 -4.97 -23.69
N GLY A 63 8.08 -4.50 -22.46
CA GLY A 63 8.83 -4.97 -21.29
C GLY A 63 10.19 -4.30 -21.10
N GLN A 64 10.58 -3.36 -21.95
CA GLN A 64 11.87 -2.63 -21.82
C GLN A 64 11.80 -1.59 -20.69
N THR A 65 12.92 -1.40 -20.02
CA THR A 65 13.12 -0.31 -19.05
C THR A 65 13.91 0.83 -19.70
N PRO A 66 13.79 2.07 -19.17
CA PRO A 66 14.68 3.15 -19.58
C PRO A 66 16.14 2.72 -19.41
N ASP A 67 16.98 2.97 -20.42
CA ASP A 67 18.38 2.54 -20.45
C ASP A 67 19.31 3.60 -19.84
N PRO A 68 19.94 3.36 -18.66
CA PRO A 68 20.84 4.31 -18.04
C PRO A 68 22.17 4.53 -18.80
N ALA A 69 22.49 3.70 -19.81
CA ALA A 69 23.64 3.90 -20.67
C ALA A 69 23.49 5.18 -21.53
N ASN A 70 22.26 5.52 -21.94
CA ASN A 70 21.94 6.79 -22.59
C ASN A 70 21.40 7.79 -21.54
N ARG A 71 22.29 8.40 -20.77
CA ARG A 71 21.92 9.25 -19.61
C ARG A 71 20.97 10.40 -19.95
N GLU A 72 21.10 11.03 -21.11
CA GLU A 72 20.23 12.15 -21.49
C GLU A 72 18.78 11.70 -21.68
N VAL A 73 18.57 10.68 -22.51
CA VAL A 73 17.24 10.10 -22.75
C VAL A 73 16.67 9.48 -21.47
N TYR A 74 17.51 8.74 -20.74
CA TYR A 74 17.14 8.15 -19.45
C TYR A 74 16.65 9.21 -18.46
N ASN A 75 17.43 10.28 -18.26
CA ASN A 75 17.06 11.35 -17.35
C ASN A 75 15.77 12.04 -17.79
N ALA A 76 15.53 12.26 -19.07
CA ALA A 76 14.33 12.89 -19.57
C ALA A 76 13.06 12.02 -19.28
N ILE A 77 13.17 10.70 -19.43
CA ILE A 77 12.07 9.76 -19.14
C ILE A 77 11.77 9.76 -17.64
N ILE A 78 12.77 9.56 -16.79
CA ILE A 78 12.56 9.49 -15.33
C ILE A 78 12.10 10.84 -14.77
N GLU A 79 12.60 11.95 -15.28
CA GLU A 79 12.16 13.30 -14.92
C GLU A 79 10.67 13.48 -15.14
N LYS A 80 10.15 13.04 -16.29
CA LYS A 80 8.72 13.05 -16.59
C LYS A 80 7.92 12.29 -15.51
N PHE A 81 8.35 11.08 -15.14
CA PHE A 81 7.69 10.29 -14.11
C PHE A 81 7.67 11.00 -12.76
N ILE A 82 8.79 11.63 -12.37
CA ILE A 82 8.86 12.38 -11.11
C ILE A 82 7.93 13.59 -11.11
N ILE A 83 7.86 14.32 -12.23
CA ILE A 83 6.94 15.46 -12.39
C ILE A 83 5.49 14.99 -12.29
N GLU A 84 5.12 13.95 -13.04
CA GLU A 84 3.76 13.42 -13.11
C GLU A 84 3.31 12.76 -11.79
N SER A 85 4.24 12.19 -11.03
CA SER A 85 3.92 11.57 -9.72
C SER A 85 3.40 12.57 -8.69
N ASN A 86 3.87 13.83 -8.71
CA ASN A 86 3.40 14.89 -7.80
C ASN A 86 3.73 16.30 -8.34
N PRO A 87 2.98 16.80 -9.34
CA PRO A 87 3.25 18.08 -9.99
C PRO A 87 3.22 19.28 -9.03
N ARG A 88 2.33 19.24 -8.03
CA ARG A 88 2.22 20.31 -7.04
C ARG A 88 3.50 20.44 -6.21
N SER A 89 4.00 19.31 -5.70
CA SER A 89 5.21 19.29 -4.89
C SER A 89 6.48 19.67 -5.69
N ILE A 90 6.52 19.37 -7.00
CA ILE A 90 7.57 19.83 -7.89
C ILE A 90 7.54 21.36 -8.00
N ASN A 91 6.39 21.96 -8.28
CA ASN A 91 6.25 23.40 -8.40
C ASN A 91 6.62 24.14 -7.10
N GLU A 92 6.13 23.65 -5.94
CA GLU A 92 6.47 24.22 -4.63
C GLU A 92 8.00 24.13 -4.37
N THR A 93 8.64 23.01 -4.70
CA THR A 93 10.09 22.83 -4.55
C THR A 93 10.87 23.73 -5.51
N LYS A 94 10.42 23.87 -6.78
CA LYS A 94 11.05 24.71 -7.79
C LYS A 94 11.05 26.17 -7.35
N GLU A 95 9.91 26.69 -6.88
CA GLU A 95 9.81 28.07 -6.38
C GLU A 95 10.65 28.28 -5.13
N ASN A 96 10.70 27.32 -4.22
CA ASN A 96 11.55 27.40 -3.03
C ASN A 96 13.04 27.50 -3.42
N ILE A 97 13.53 26.65 -4.35
CA ILE A 97 14.91 26.68 -4.82
C ILE A 97 15.21 27.99 -5.57
N ARG A 98 14.26 28.50 -6.36
CA ARG A 98 14.42 29.79 -7.07
C ARG A 98 14.64 30.96 -6.11
N GLN A 99 13.93 30.98 -4.96
CA GLN A 99 13.98 32.06 -3.99
C GLN A 99 15.13 31.95 -2.99
N PHE A 100 15.41 30.71 -2.54
CA PHE A 100 16.28 30.49 -1.39
C PHE A 100 17.48 29.57 -1.69
N GLU A 101 17.66 29.16 -2.93
CA GLU A 101 18.63 28.15 -3.35
C GLU A 101 18.40 26.78 -2.71
N GLN A 102 19.33 25.86 -2.89
CA GLN A 102 19.22 24.54 -2.29
C GLN A 102 19.66 24.60 -0.82
N ARG A 103 18.74 24.27 0.10
CA ARG A 103 19.02 24.27 1.55
C ARG A 103 19.48 22.90 2.07
N GLU A 104 18.90 21.84 1.54
CA GLU A 104 19.19 20.47 1.96
C GLU A 104 20.06 19.77 0.92
N PRO A 105 21.28 19.34 1.27
CA PRO A 105 22.12 18.59 0.35
C PRO A 105 21.45 17.26 -0.03
N ALA A 106 21.64 16.83 -1.27
CA ALA A 106 21.22 15.54 -1.76
C ALA A 106 22.18 14.42 -1.30
N VAL A 107 21.86 13.18 -1.66
CA VAL A 107 22.73 12.01 -1.48
C VAL A 107 22.93 11.35 -2.82
N VAL A 108 24.19 11.25 -3.26
CA VAL A 108 24.55 10.65 -4.53
C VAL A 108 25.62 9.57 -4.34
N LEU A 109 25.63 8.58 -5.22
CA LEU A 109 26.72 7.61 -5.30
C LEU A 109 27.90 8.17 -6.10
N ILE A 110 29.03 7.53 -5.95
CA ILE A 110 30.27 7.92 -6.61
C ILE A 110 30.21 7.91 -8.16
N ASP A 111 29.25 7.15 -8.73
CA ASP A 111 28.97 7.06 -10.17
C ASP A 111 28.03 8.17 -10.68
N GLY A 112 27.48 9.00 -9.79
CA GLY A 112 26.54 10.07 -10.08
C GLY A 112 25.08 9.70 -9.95
N ARG A 113 24.73 8.50 -9.49
CA ARG A 113 23.36 8.08 -9.24
C ARG A 113 22.79 8.77 -7.99
N ILE A 114 21.61 9.33 -8.11
CA ILE A 114 20.94 10.07 -7.02
C ILE A 114 20.13 9.13 -6.16
N ILE A 115 20.50 8.94 -4.90
CA ILE A 115 19.78 8.14 -3.91
C ILE A 115 18.68 8.96 -3.23
N ASP A 116 18.99 10.20 -2.85
CA ASP A 116 18.02 11.17 -2.32
C ASP A 116 18.21 12.54 -2.97
N GLY A 117 17.11 13.22 -3.26
CA GLY A 117 17.13 14.54 -3.90
C GLY A 117 16.64 14.53 -5.35
N ASN A 118 16.03 13.46 -5.83
CA ASN A 118 15.51 13.37 -7.20
C ASN A 118 14.61 14.57 -7.56
N ARG A 119 13.69 14.98 -6.65
CA ARG A 119 12.83 16.17 -6.85
C ARG A 119 13.65 17.45 -6.99
N ARG A 120 14.66 17.65 -6.15
CA ARG A 120 15.56 18.83 -6.22
C ARG A 120 16.34 18.84 -7.52
N PHE A 121 16.84 17.70 -7.94
CA PHE A 121 17.54 17.54 -9.22
C PHE A 121 16.61 17.89 -10.39
N THR A 122 15.38 17.38 -10.42
CA THR A 122 14.35 17.76 -11.43
C THR A 122 14.14 19.27 -11.47
N CYS A 123 13.95 19.91 -10.30
CA CYS A 123 13.75 21.36 -10.24
C CYS A 123 14.98 22.15 -10.71
N LEU A 124 16.18 21.72 -10.33
CA LEU A 124 17.45 22.36 -10.74
C LEU A 124 17.68 22.23 -12.24
N ARG A 125 17.40 21.06 -12.86
CA ARG A 125 17.49 20.89 -14.32
C ARG A 125 16.60 21.90 -15.04
N SER A 126 15.33 22.02 -14.62
CA SER A 126 14.41 22.99 -15.20
C SER A 126 14.83 24.46 -14.94
N LEU A 127 15.39 24.76 -13.78
CA LEU A 127 15.88 26.12 -13.46
C LEU A 127 17.19 26.45 -14.19
N ALA A 128 18.04 25.47 -14.47
CA ALA A 128 19.29 25.65 -15.21
C ALA A 128 19.07 26.10 -16.67
N GLU A 129 17.94 25.71 -17.27
CA GLU A 129 17.50 26.20 -18.59
C GLU A 129 17.22 27.72 -18.57
N GLU A 130 16.78 28.25 -17.40
CA GLU A 130 16.48 29.67 -17.22
C GLU A 130 17.72 30.45 -16.79
N ASN A 131 18.62 29.84 -15.98
CA ASN A 131 19.79 30.51 -15.45
C ASN A 131 20.90 29.49 -15.04
N GLU A 132 22.12 29.64 -15.58
CA GLU A 132 23.26 28.75 -15.33
C GLU A 132 23.69 28.62 -13.87
N ARG A 133 23.34 29.59 -13.00
CA ARG A 133 23.60 29.49 -11.54
C ARG A 133 23.03 28.22 -10.90
N PHE A 134 21.95 27.68 -11.46
CA PHE A 134 21.27 26.47 -10.99
C PHE A 134 21.84 25.16 -11.57
N ASN A 135 22.92 25.24 -12.36
CA ASN A 135 23.51 24.06 -13.03
C ASN A 135 24.33 23.15 -12.09
N TYR A 136 24.07 23.21 -10.80
CA TYR A 136 24.75 22.39 -9.79
C TYR A 136 23.78 21.87 -8.75
N LEU A 137 23.99 20.61 -8.34
CA LEU A 137 23.32 20.00 -7.18
C LEU A 137 24.31 19.95 -6.00
N GLU A 138 23.92 20.45 -4.85
CA GLU A 138 24.66 20.24 -3.61
C GLU A 138 24.31 18.86 -3.04
N ALA A 139 25.34 18.03 -2.83
CA ALA A 139 25.15 16.65 -2.37
C ALA A 139 26.35 16.14 -1.57
N ILE A 140 26.10 15.18 -0.70
CA ILE A 140 27.12 14.32 -0.16
C ILE A 140 27.35 13.16 -1.13
N ILE A 141 28.62 12.75 -1.30
CA ILE A 141 28.97 11.63 -2.17
C ILE A 141 29.29 10.42 -1.30
N ILE A 142 28.60 9.31 -1.57
CA ILE A 142 28.83 8.03 -0.91
C ILE A 142 29.71 7.19 -1.81
N GLY A 143 30.90 6.84 -1.29
CA GLY A 143 31.91 6.09 -2.01
C GLY A 143 31.63 4.60 -2.10
N ASP A 144 32.41 3.95 -2.95
CA ASP A 144 32.36 2.53 -3.25
C ASP A 144 32.76 1.64 -2.07
N ASN A 145 31.80 0.87 -1.58
CA ASN A 145 31.99 -0.56 -1.38
C ASN A 145 30.89 -1.26 -2.20
N ALA A 146 30.92 -1.03 -3.50
CA ALA A 146 29.87 -1.38 -4.45
C ALA A 146 29.64 -2.90 -4.62
N ALA A 147 30.50 -3.75 -4.10
CA ALA A 147 30.30 -5.19 -4.10
C ALA A 147 29.41 -5.69 -2.92
N GLU A 148 29.20 -4.87 -1.89
CA GLU A 148 28.19 -5.09 -0.84
C GLU A 148 26.89 -4.32 -1.14
N GLY A 149 26.78 -3.76 -2.27
CA GLY A 149 26.23 -2.53 -2.82
C GLY A 149 24.71 -2.42 -2.83
N LEU A 150 23.95 -3.27 -3.55
CA LEU A 150 22.53 -3.03 -3.81
C LEU A 150 21.68 -3.07 -2.53
N LYS A 151 21.91 -4.03 -1.67
CA LYS A 151 21.20 -4.16 -0.39
C LYS A 151 21.41 -2.97 0.53
N GLN A 152 22.66 -2.55 0.68
CA GLN A 152 23.02 -1.41 1.55
C GLN A 152 22.53 -0.09 0.97
N ILE A 153 22.60 0.08 -0.35
CA ILE A 153 22.04 1.23 -1.06
C ILE A 153 20.55 1.30 -0.82
N LYS A 154 19.82 0.18 -0.98
CA LYS A 154 18.38 0.15 -0.76
C LYS A 154 18.00 0.42 0.69
N MET A 155 18.71 -0.17 1.65
CA MET A 155 18.50 0.12 3.08
C MET A 155 18.77 1.60 3.40
N LEU A 156 19.78 2.21 2.80
CA LEU A 156 20.05 3.63 2.95
C LEU A 156 18.94 4.49 2.34
N GLU A 157 18.50 4.17 1.13
CA GLU A 157 17.39 4.86 0.48
C GLU A 157 16.14 4.84 1.38
N LEU A 158 15.73 3.65 1.84
CA LEU A 158 14.58 3.49 2.73
C LEU A 158 14.78 4.27 4.04
N ALA A 159 15.95 4.22 4.66
CA ALA A 159 16.23 4.94 5.91
C ALA A 159 16.16 6.47 5.73
N ILE A 160 16.67 7.00 4.61
CA ILE A 160 16.58 8.43 4.31
C ILE A 160 15.13 8.83 4.00
N GLN A 161 14.40 8.00 3.26
CA GLN A 161 13.03 8.29 2.85
C GLN A 161 12.03 8.26 4.01
N HIS A 162 12.24 7.38 4.98
CA HIS A 162 11.35 7.17 6.13
C HIS A 162 11.87 7.79 7.43
N GLY A 163 13.15 8.13 7.51
CA GLY A 163 13.80 8.64 8.72
C GLY A 163 13.78 10.17 8.88
N GLU A 164 13.46 10.93 7.85
CA GLU A 164 13.39 12.39 7.92
C GLU A 164 11.93 12.86 8.11
N GLU A 165 11.69 13.62 9.17
CA GLU A 165 10.39 14.26 9.43
C GLU A 165 10.02 15.24 8.30
N GLY A 166 8.74 15.21 7.87
CA GLY A 166 8.21 16.17 6.89
C GLY A 166 8.40 15.80 5.42
N LYS A 167 8.89 14.59 5.09
CA LYS A 167 8.92 14.15 3.68
C LYS A 167 7.50 13.91 3.15
N VAL A 168 7.28 14.36 1.90
CA VAL A 168 6.01 14.17 1.19
C VAL A 168 5.72 12.68 1.06
N ASP A 169 4.50 12.29 1.42
CA ASP A 169 4.05 10.92 1.36
C ASP A 169 4.13 10.34 -0.06
N TYR A 170 4.47 9.06 -0.10
CA TYR A 170 4.40 8.25 -1.31
C TYR A 170 2.96 7.95 -1.70
N ASN A 171 2.74 7.67 -2.98
CA ASN A 171 1.56 6.92 -3.37
C ASN A 171 1.59 5.54 -2.66
N PRO A 172 0.50 5.15 -2.00
CA PRO A 172 0.45 3.86 -1.29
C PRO A 172 0.76 2.65 -2.18
N VAL A 173 0.40 2.70 -3.47
CA VAL A 173 0.69 1.63 -4.44
C VAL A 173 2.19 1.50 -4.66
N ASP A 174 2.88 2.63 -4.88
CA ASP A 174 4.33 2.64 -5.10
C ASP A 174 5.08 2.02 -3.89
N LYS A 175 4.62 2.31 -2.66
CA LYS A 175 5.17 1.67 -1.44
C LYS A 175 4.99 0.15 -1.43
N LEU A 176 3.83 -0.35 -1.86
CA LEU A 176 3.56 -1.79 -1.90
C LEU A 176 4.34 -2.49 -3.01
N VAL A 177 4.50 -1.85 -4.17
CA VAL A 177 5.30 -2.38 -5.28
C VAL A 177 6.76 -2.51 -4.87
N GLY A 178 7.36 -1.45 -4.29
CA GLY A 178 8.74 -1.50 -3.79
C GLY A 178 8.94 -2.57 -2.71
N LEU A 179 8.02 -2.63 -1.74
CA LEU A 179 8.04 -3.65 -0.69
C LEU A 179 7.97 -5.08 -1.25
N TYR A 180 7.07 -5.33 -2.21
CA TYR A 180 6.92 -6.63 -2.86
C TYR A 180 8.17 -7.02 -3.63
N HIS A 181 8.70 -6.09 -4.41
CA HIS A 181 9.94 -6.28 -5.15
C HIS A 181 11.12 -6.62 -4.25
N ASP A 182 11.34 -5.85 -3.18
CA ASP A 182 12.50 -6.01 -2.31
C ASP A 182 12.44 -7.28 -1.45
N ILE A 183 11.25 -7.71 -1.02
CA ILE A 183 11.11 -8.85 -0.08
C ILE A 183 10.66 -10.13 -0.78
N CYS A 184 9.72 -10.03 -1.75
CA CYS A 184 9.10 -11.22 -2.35
C CYS A 184 9.75 -11.64 -3.66
N GLU A 185 10.04 -10.70 -4.57
CA GLU A 185 10.63 -11.01 -5.88
C GLU A 185 12.14 -11.21 -5.80
N THR A 186 12.88 -10.18 -5.40
CA THR A 186 14.34 -10.20 -5.39
C THR A 186 14.94 -10.78 -4.12
N GLN A 187 14.14 -10.87 -3.05
CA GLN A 187 14.60 -11.28 -1.72
C GLN A 187 15.82 -10.49 -1.24
N LEU A 188 15.94 -9.24 -1.70
CA LEU A 188 17.03 -8.34 -1.36
C LEU A 188 17.06 -8.03 0.14
N LEU A 189 15.88 -7.86 0.74
CA LEU A 189 15.69 -7.55 2.15
C LEU A 189 14.81 -8.59 2.84
N THR A 190 15.12 -8.89 4.08
CA THR A 190 14.21 -9.59 4.98
C THR A 190 13.18 -8.63 5.56
N VAL A 191 12.04 -9.16 6.05
CA VAL A 191 11.01 -8.37 6.77
C VAL A 191 11.61 -7.54 7.91
N ASN A 192 12.57 -8.10 8.65
CA ASN A 192 13.17 -7.41 9.78
C ASN A 192 14.13 -6.29 9.35
N GLU A 193 14.88 -6.49 8.27
CA GLU A 193 15.75 -5.46 7.70
C GLU A 193 14.92 -4.30 7.13
N TYR A 194 13.87 -4.60 6.36
CA TYR A 194 12.96 -3.59 5.85
C TYR A 194 12.31 -2.79 6.99
N ALA A 195 11.75 -3.47 7.99
CA ALA A 195 11.12 -2.85 9.15
C ALA A 195 12.08 -1.92 9.91
N ARG A 196 13.34 -2.35 10.08
CA ARG A 196 14.39 -1.52 10.70
C ARG A 196 14.71 -0.29 9.86
N SER A 197 14.86 -0.46 8.54
CA SER A 197 15.20 0.65 7.62
C SER A 197 14.07 1.68 7.53
N THR A 198 12.80 1.27 7.67
CA THR A 198 11.64 2.16 7.60
C THR A 198 11.15 2.64 8.98
N ASN A 199 11.83 2.24 10.07
CA ASN A 199 11.41 2.50 11.45
C ASN A 199 9.98 2.01 11.76
N GLU A 200 9.59 0.85 11.21
CA GLU A 200 8.26 0.25 11.38
C GLU A 200 8.35 -1.06 12.18
N LYS A 201 7.19 -1.51 12.69
CA LYS A 201 7.11 -2.83 13.34
C LYS A 201 7.07 -3.93 12.27
N PRO A 202 7.77 -5.08 12.44
CA PRO A 202 7.71 -6.20 11.51
C PRO A 202 6.28 -6.72 11.23
N SER A 203 5.37 -6.60 12.19
CA SER A 203 3.95 -6.96 12.02
C SER A 203 3.23 -6.06 11.00
N VAL A 204 3.57 -4.77 10.96
CA VAL A 204 3.02 -3.81 9.98
C VAL A 204 3.56 -4.15 8.59
N VAL A 205 4.86 -4.43 8.48
CA VAL A 205 5.48 -4.83 7.21
C VAL A 205 4.85 -6.12 6.69
N ARG A 206 4.65 -7.15 7.53
CA ARG A 206 3.97 -8.41 7.12
C ARG A 206 2.56 -8.15 6.60
N LYS A 207 1.78 -7.31 7.29
CA LYS A 207 0.44 -6.96 6.83
C LYS A 207 0.46 -6.30 5.45
N ARG A 208 1.42 -5.41 5.18
CA ARG A 208 1.59 -4.80 3.85
C ARG A 208 2.02 -5.80 2.78
N ILE A 209 2.87 -6.78 3.12
CA ILE A 209 3.23 -7.87 2.22
C ILE A 209 1.99 -8.67 1.81
N ASP A 210 1.11 -8.99 2.76
CA ASP A 210 -0.14 -9.69 2.44
C ASP A 210 -1.00 -8.86 1.47
N THR A 211 -1.13 -7.54 1.68
CA THR A 211 -1.85 -6.65 0.75
C THR A 211 -1.15 -6.58 -0.61
N ALA A 212 0.19 -6.53 -0.65
CA ALA A 212 0.97 -6.51 -1.89
C ALA A 212 0.80 -7.82 -2.69
N LYS A 213 0.74 -8.96 -2.01
CA LYS A 213 0.42 -10.25 -2.65
C LYS A 213 -0.96 -10.25 -3.27
N LEU A 214 -1.99 -9.78 -2.54
CA LEU A 214 -3.34 -9.64 -3.10
C LEU A 214 -3.39 -8.71 -4.31
N MET A 215 -2.59 -7.65 -4.31
CA MET A 215 -2.45 -6.76 -5.46
C MET A 215 -1.89 -7.50 -6.68
N VAL A 216 -0.87 -8.31 -6.50
CA VAL A 216 -0.27 -9.13 -7.58
C VAL A 216 -1.27 -10.18 -8.06
N GLU A 217 -1.89 -10.94 -7.16
CA GLU A 217 -2.90 -11.94 -7.47
C GLU A 217 -4.09 -11.33 -8.24
N TYR A 218 -4.54 -10.13 -7.87
CA TYR A 218 -5.58 -9.41 -8.61
C TYR A 218 -5.15 -9.07 -10.04
N LEU A 219 -3.93 -8.57 -10.22
CA LEU A 219 -3.43 -8.25 -11.56
C LEU A 219 -3.26 -9.50 -12.43
N GLU A 220 -2.82 -10.62 -11.84
CA GLU A 220 -2.78 -11.91 -12.53
C GLU A 220 -4.19 -12.39 -12.92
N PHE A 221 -5.15 -12.28 -12.01
CA PHE A 221 -6.54 -12.64 -12.22
C PHE A 221 -7.18 -11.90 -13.42
N ILE A 222 -6.84 -10.64 -13.62
CA ILE A 222 -7.38 -9.82 -14.73
C ILE A 222 -6.50 -9.82 -16.00
N ASN A 223 -5.55 -10.76 -16.15
CA ASN A 223 -4.59 -10.82 -17.27
C ASN A 223 -3.72 -9.56 -17.44
N ALA A 224 -3.36 -8.92 -16.33
CA ALA A 224 -2.57 -7.69 -16.31
C ALA A 224 -1.33 -7.79 -15.38
N PRO A 225 -0.54 -8.90 -15.40
CA PRO A 225 0.56 -9.08 -14.48
C PRO A 225 1.58 -7.93 -14.59
N GLY A 226 1.97 -7.37 -13.45
CA GLY A 226 2.94 -6.27 -13.39
C GLY A 226 2.39 -4.90 -13.77
N LEU A 227 1.12 -4.74 -14.16
CA LEU A 227 0.53 -3.45 -14.53
C LEU A 227 0.05 -2.67 -13.29
N TYR A 228 0.96 -2.39 -12.36
CA TYR A 228 0.66 -1.76 -11.07
C TYR A 228 0.00 -0.38 -11.18
N HIS A 229 0.18 0.34 -12.29
CA HIS A 229 -0.52 1.59 -12.55
C HIS A 229 -2.06 1.43 -12.54
N ILE A 230 -2.60 0.25 -12.91
CA ILE A 230 -4.04 -0.05 -12.84
C ILE A 230 -4.53 0.05 -11.38
N ILE A 231 -3.77 -0.47 -10.43
CA ILE A 231 -4.10 -0.39 -9.00
C ILE A 231 -4.11 1.06 -8.51
N ARG A 232 -3.13 1.86 -8.97
CA ARG A 232 -3.02 3.29 -8.65
C ARG A 232 -4.19 4.08 -9.24
N ASP A 233 -4.45 3.91 -10.52
CA ASP A 233 -5.43 4.71 -11.27
C ASP A 233 -6.87 4.39 -10.86
N LEU A 234 -7.12 3.18 -10.36
CA LEU A 234 -8.41 2.74 -9.86
C LEU A 234 -8.53 2.80 -8.32
N GLU A 235 -7.51 3.26 -7.61
CA GLU A 235 -7.46 3.42 -6.14
C GLU A 235 -7.80 2.12 -5.37
N LEU A 236 -7.24 0.97 -5.81
CA LEU A 236 -7.66 -0.35 -5.31
C LEU A 236 -7.01 -0.79 -3.99
N ILE A 237 -6.11 -0.01 -3.39
CA ILE A 237 -5.45 -0.41 -2.13
C ILE A 237 -6.46 -0.65 -1.01
N PHE A 238 -7.38 0.30 -0.82
CA PHE A 238 -8.37 0.19 0.25
C PHE A 238 -9.32 -1.01 0.07
N PRO A 239 -9.90 -1.29 -1.11
CA PRO A 239 -10.63 -2.53 -1.38
C PRO A 239 -9.84 -3.80 -1.05
N LEU A 240 -8.55 -3.86 -1.44
CA LEU A 240 -7.68 -5.02 -1.18
C LEU A 240 -7.35 -5.19 0.31
N GLU A 241 -7.17 -4.10 1.06
CA GLU A 241 -6.99 -4.14 2.51
C GLU A 241 -8.25 -4.62 3.24
N GLU A 242 -9.45 -4.25 2.77
CA GLU A 242 -10.70 -4.77 3.31
C GLU A 242 -10.86 -6.25 3.00
N LEU A 243 -10.53 -6.68 1.77
CA LEU A 243 -10.52 -8.10 1.40
C LEU A 243 -9.56 -8.91 2.31
N GLN A 244 -8.34 -8.43 2.53
CA GLN A 244 -7.37 -9.08 3.42
C GLN A 244 -7.95 -9.36 4.82
N LYS A 245 -8.75 -8.44 5.35
CA LYS A 245 -9.39 -8.61 6.66
C LYS A 245 -10.45 -9.71 6.63
N MET A 246 -11.17 -9.83 5.51
CA MET A 246 -12.22 -10.84 5.36
C MET A 246 -11.66 -12.24 5.13
N LEU A 247 -10.60 -12.38 4.36
CA LEU A 247 -9.93 -13.68 4.15
C LEU A 247 -9.51 -14.34 5.46
N LYS A 248 -9.14 -13.55 6.47
CA LYS A 248 -8.79 -14.05 7.82
C LYS A 248 -10.00 -14.55 8.61
N ARG A 249 -11.21 -14.31 8.15
CA ARG A 249 -12.48 -14.73 8.79
C ARG A 249 -13.05 -16.00 8.16
N CYS A 250 -12.59 -16.37 6.96
CA CYS A 250 -13.00 -17.58 6.28
C CYS A 250 -12.63 -18.81 7.12
N GLN A 251 -13.50 -19.81 7.11
CA GLN A 251 -13.35 -21.02 7.91
C GLN A 251 -12.35 -22.01 7.30
N SER A 252 -12.18 -21.94 5.97
CA SER A 252 -11.24 -22.78 5.22
C SER A 252 -10.43 -21.96 4.22
N ASN A 253 -9.33 -22.55 3.73
CA ASN A 253 -8.55 -21.96 2.64
C ASN A 253 -9.35 -21.94 1.33
N GLU A 254 -10.22 -22.91 1.10
CA GLU A 254 -11.09 -22.97 -0.07
C GLU A 254 -12.07 -21.80 -0.08
N ASP A 255 -12.74 -21.53 1.05
CA ASP A 255 -13.60 -20.36 1.21
C ASP A 255 -12.86 -19.05 0.95
N ALA A 256 -11.60 -18.96 1.39
CA ALA A 256 -10.78 -17.77 1.16
C ALA A 256 -10.42 -17.58 -0.31
N GLU A 257 -10.07 -18.65 -1.03
CA GLU A 257 -9.80 -18.59 -2.47
C GLU A 257 -11.05 -18.23 -3.26
N ASP A 258 -12.18 -18.87 -2.94
CA ASP A 258 -13.46 -18.57 -3.59
C ASP A 258 -13.91 -17.12 -3.34
N LEU A 259 -13.76 -16.63 -2.11
CA LEU A 259 -14.05 -15.24 -1.78
C LEU A 259 -13.14 -14.26 -2.56
N LYS A 260 -11.86 -14.59 -2.77
CA LYS A 260 -10.97 -13.77 -3.61
C LYS A 260 -11.50 -13.65 -5.03
N VAL A 261 -11.86 -14.77 -5.66
CA VAL A 261 -12.43 -14.77 -7.01
C VAL A 261 -13.68 -13.88 -7.08
N CYS A 262 -14.61 -14.04 -6.13
CA CYS A 262 -15.83 -13.23 -6.08
C CYS A 262 -15.53 -11.73 -5.95
N VAL A 263 -14.66 -11.35 -5.01
CA VAL A 263 -14.33 -9.94 -4.77
C VAL A 263 -13.53 -9.35 -5.93
N PHE A 264 -12.58 -10.08 -6.51
CA PHE A 264 -11.81 -9.64 -7.67
C PHE A 264 -12.70 -9.38 -8.88
N THR A 265 -13.69 -10.27 -9.12
CA THR A 265 -14.70 -10.07 -10.16
C THR A 265 -15.51 -8.80 -9.94
N ASN A 266 -15.96 -8.57 -8.71
CA ASN A 266 -16.73 -7.37 -8.36
C ASN A 266 -15.90 -6.08 -8.49
N ILE A 267 -14.61 -6.11 -8.14
CA ILE A 267 -13.68 -4.98 -8.34
C ILE A 267 -13.50 -4.73 -9.84
N PHE A 268 -13.26 -5.77 -10.63
CA PHE A 268 -13.06 -5.66 -12.08
C PHE A 268 -14.29 -5.09 -12.77
N MET A 269 -15.48 -5.61 -12.48
CA MET A 269 -16.75 -5.16 -13.03
C MET A 269 -17.26 -3.84 -12.45
N ARG A 270 -16.54 -3.25 -11.48
CA ARG A 270 -16.89 -1.97 -10.85
C ARG A 270 -18.35 -1.92 -10.38
N THR A 271 -18.76 -2.96 -9.66
CA THR A 271 -20.14 -3.12 -9.18
C THR A 271 -20.60 -1.99 -8.25
N SER A 272 -19.69 -1.18 -7.74
CA SER A 272 -19.97 -0.01 -6.89
C SER A 272 -19.06 1.16 -7.22
N ASN A 273 -19.54 2.39 -7.04
CA ASN A 273 -18.71 3.59 -7.09
C ASN A 273 -17.74 3.66 -5.88
N ASP A 274 -18.10 3.05 -4.74
CA ASP A 274 -17.25 2.90 -3.56
C ASP A 274 -16.97 1.40 -3.35
N LEU A 275 -15.94 0.93 -4.04
CA LEU A 275 -15.49 -0.47 -3.97
C LEU A 275 -15.06 -0.87 -2.56
N GLY A 276 -14.42 0.01 -1.82
CA GLY A 276 -13.98 -0.28 -0.45
C GLY A 276 -15.16 -0.50 0.50
N ARG A 277 -16.23 0.30 0.35
CA ARG A 277 -17.47 0.12 1.14
C ARG A 277 -18.19 -1.17 0.74
N MET A 278 -18.26 -1.44 -0.56
CA MET A 278 -18.84 -2.68 -1.09
C MET A 278 -18.13 -3.90 -0.51
N VAL A 279 -16.80 -3.97 -0.62
CA VAL A 279 -16.00 -5.08 -0.07
C VAL A 279 -16.22 -5.20 1.44
N ARG A 280 -16.19 -4.09 2.18
CA ARG A 280 -16.46 -4.12 3.64
C ARG A 280 -17.84 -4.66 3.98
N SER A 281 -18.87 -4.42 3.18
CA SER A 281 -20.23 -4.90 3.45
C SER A 281 -20.33 -6.43 3.33
N ILE A 282 -19.51 -7.09 2.52
CA ILE A 282 -19.46 -8.54 2.36
C ILE A 282 -19.08 -9.25 3.68
N LYS A 283 -18.43 -8.54 4.62
CA LYS A 283 -18.13 -9.08 5.95
C LYS A 283 -19.35 -9.73 6.62
N ASN A 284 -20.52 -9.08 6.52
CA ASN A 284 -21.73 -9.59 7.13
C ASN A 284 -22.23 -10.89 6.45
N ILE A 285 -21.88 -11.07 5.18
CA ILE A 285 -22.19 -12.29 4.44
C ILE A 285 -21.22 -13.41 4.87
N VAL A 286 -19.91 -13.12 4.97
CA VAL A 286 -18.88 -14.09 5.40
C VAL A 286 -19.19 -14.67 6.77
N ASP A 287 -19.68 -13.85 7.69
CA ASP A 287 -20.04 -14.26 9.05
C ASP A 287 -21.43 -14.93 9.14
N SER A 288 -22.16 -15.08 8.05
CA SER A 288 -23.53 -15.59 8.02
C SER A 288 -23.63 -17.02 7.46
N PRO A 289 -24.70 -17.77 7.78
CA PRO A 289 -24.94 -19.09 7.21
C PRO A 289 -25.23 -19.08 5.70
N PHE A 290 -25.36 -17.92 5.09
CA PHE A 290 -25.63 -17.75 3.66
C PHE A 290 -24.36 -17.55 2.82
N PHE A 291 -23.18 -17.68 3.42
CA PHE A 291 -21.91 -17.48 2.75
C PHE A 291 -21.73 -18.46 1.58
N SER A 292 -21.96 -19.75 1.77
CA SER A 292 -21.82 -20.76 0.71
C SER A 292 -22.74 -20.49 -0.48
N GLU A 293 -24.02 -20.15 -0.23
CA GLU A 293 -24.97 -19.81 -1.29
C GLU A 293 -24.51 -18.57 -2.08
N TYR A 294 -23.99 -17.57 -1.38
CA TYR A 294 -23.44 -16.36 -2.00
C TYR A 294 -22.24 -16.67 -2.88
N ILE A 295 -21.30 -17.49 -2.40
CA ILE A 295 -20.10 -17.90 -3.13
C ILE A 295 -20.47 -18.66 -4.40
N GLU A 296 -21.36 -19.65 -4.33
CA GLU A 296 -21.81 -20.42 -5.49
C GLU A 296 -22.41 -19.51 -6.58
N GLU A 297 -23.35 -18.63 -6.22
CA GLU A 297 -23.99 -17.69 -7.15
C GLU A 297 -22.98 -16.72 -7.77
N GLN A 298 -22.03 -16.20 -6.98
CA GLN A 298 -20.99 -15.30 -7.47
C GLN A 298 -19.98 -16.00 -8.40
N LYS A 299 -19.60 -17.25 -8.12
CA LYS A 299 -18.67 -18.02 -8.94
C LYS A 299 -19.25 -18.34 -10.32
N GLU A 300 -20.55 -18.63 -10.41
CA GLU A 300 -21.21 -18.82 -11.71
C GLU A 300 -21.12 -17.56 -12.56
N ILE A 301 -21.36 -16.37 -11.98
CA ILE A 301 -21.25 -15.10 -12.69
C ILE A 301 -19.78 -14.78 -13.01
N ALA A 302 -18.84 -15.10 -12.10
CA ALA A 302 -17.41 -14.88 -12.30
C ALA A 302 -16.87 -15.67 -13.50
N ALA A 303 -17.36 -16.89 -13.73
CA ALA A 303 -16.97 -17.69 -14.89
C ALA A 303 -17.28 -16.97 -16.20
N ASP A 304 -18.48 -16.36 -16.32
CA ASP A 304 -18.86 -15.56 -17.49
C ASP A 304 -17.95 -14.33 -17.70
N VAL A 305 -17.47 -13.73 -16.62
CA VAL A 305 -16.54 -12.58 -16.68
C VAL A 305 -15.19 -13.03 -17.18
N LEU A 306 -14.65 -14.14 -16.63
CA LEU A 306 -13.34 -14.67 -16.99
C LEU A 306 -13.26 -15.06 -18.48
N GLU A 307 -14.32 -15.63 -19.06
CA GLU A 307 -14.39 -15.96 -20.47
C GLU A 307 -14.34 -14.71 -21.39
N ARG A 308 -14.69 -13.54 -20.85
CA ARG A 308 -14.73 -12.26 -21.59
C ARG A 308 -13.52 -11.37 -21.33
N LEU A 309 -12.58 -11.82 -20.48
CA LEU A 309 -11.35 -11.07 -20.26
C LEU A 309 -10.52 -11.02 -21.55
N PRO A 310 -9.99 -9.85 -21.94
CA PRO A 310 -9.08 -9.76 -23.06
C PRO A 310 -7.76 -10.48 -22.73
N GLU A 311 -7.10 -11.06 -23.74
CA GLU A 311 -5.78 -11.71 -23.56
C GLU A 311 -4.73 -10.74 -22.98
N LYS A 312 -4.82 -9.45 -23.36
CA LYS A 312 -3.98 -8.39 -22.81
C LYS A 312 -4.87 -7.23 -22.38
N LEU A 313 -4.86 -6.94 -21.09
CA LEU A 313 -5.65 -5.84 -20.54
C LEU A 313 -4.96 -4.49 -20.79
N THR A 314 -5.76 -3.52 -21.21
CA THR A 314 -5.42 -2.10 -21.28
C THR A 314 -6.48 -1.29 -20.55
N SER A 315 -6.19 -0.04 -20.20
CA SER A 315 -7.21 0.84 -19.59
C SER A 315 -8.43 1.06 -20.49
N ALA A 316 -8.27 0.98 -21.80
CA ALA A 316 -9.35 1.07 -22.76
C ALA A 316 -10.19 -0.20 -22.78
N SER A 317 -9.56 -1.38 -22.92
CA SER A 317 -10.26 -2.67 -22.95
C SER A 317 -10.96 -2.99 -21.62
N LEU A 318 -10.42 -2.54 -20.49
CA LEU A 318 -11.09 -2.66 -19.19
C LEU A 318 -12.41 -1.89 -19.18
N LYS A 319 -12.39 -0.61 -19.59
CA LYS A 319 -13.62 0.21 -19.68
C LYS A 319 -14.62 -0.39 -20.65
N GLU A 320 -14.17 -0.88 -21.79
CA GLU A 320 -15.00 -1.51 -22.81
C GLU A 320 -15.67 -2.78 -22.26
N THR A 321 -14.94 -3.67 -21.61
CA THR A 321 -15.48 -4.91 -21.02
C THR A 321 -16.57 -4.60 -19.98
N VAL A 322 -16.35 -3.63 -19.11
CA VAL A 322 -17.33 -3.22 -18.09
C VAL A 322 -18.57 -2.60 -18.75
N ASN A 323 -18.39 -1.66 -19.68
CA ASN A 323 -19.49 -0.93 -20.32
C ASN A 323 -20.37 -1.83 -21.20
N ASN A 324 -19.78 -2.84 -21.85
CA ASN A 324 -20.51 -3.75 -22.74
C ASN A 324 -21.25 -4.86 -21.99
N ASN A 325 -21.07 -5.01 -20.69
CA ASN A 325 -21.70 -6.07 -19.90
C ASN A 325 -22.47 -5.55 -18.66
N PRO A 326 -23.40 -4.59 -18.80
CA PRO A 326 -24.14 -4.02 -17.67
C PRO A 326 -25.02 -5.06 -16.98
N GLN A 327 -25.50 -6.09 -17.68
CA GLN A 327 -26.28 -7.19 -17.12
C GLN A 327 -25.48 -8.01 -16.12
N ILE A 328 -24.19 -8.22 -16.34
CA ILE A 328 -23.30 -8.93 -15.42
C ILE A 328 -23.10 -8.09 -14.15
N THR A 329 -22.81 -6.81 -14.28
CA THR A 329 -22.71 -5.88 -13.16
C THR A 329 -24.00 -5.87 -12.31
N GLN A 330 -25.17 -5.89 -12.95
CA GLN A 330 -26.44 -5.96 -12.24
C GLN A 330 -26.65 -7.31 -11.54
N ALA A 331 -26.26 -8.43 -12.17
CA ALA A 331 -26.35 -9.75 -11.55
C ALA A 331 -25.49 -9.86 -10.29
N LEU A 332 -24.22 -9.41 -10.37
CA LEU A 332 -23.31 -9.33 -9.23
C LEU A 332 -23.89 -8.51 -8.07
N ASN A 333 -24.41 -7.31 -8.38
CA ASN A 333 -25.02 -6.44 -7.38
C ASN A 333 -26.27 -7.07 -6.72
N ARG A 334 -27.14 -7.68 -7.51
CA ARG A 334 -28.34 -8.37 -6.97
C ARG A 334 -27.97 -9.52 -6.04
N SER A 335 -26.92 -10.28 -6.38
CA SER A 335 -26.42 -11.36 -5.53
C SER A 335 -25.91 -10.83 -4.19
N ILE A 336 -25.11 -9.74 -4.19
CA ILE A 336 -24.65 -9.08 -2.95
C ILE A 336 -25.84 -8.59 -2.14
N GLU A 337 -26.77 -7.84 -2.74
CA GLU A 337 -27.96 -7.30 -2.04
C GLU A 337 -28.81 -8.40 -1.44
N LYS A 338 -29.09 -9.48 -2.20
CA LYS A 338 -29.84 -10.65 -1.75
C LYS A 338 -29.18 -11.30 -0.52
N ALA A 339 -27.87 -11.51 -0.58
CA ALA A 339 -27.13 -12.12 0.52
C ALA A 339 -27.07 -11.21 1.76
N LEU A 340 -26.89 -9.90 1.60
CA LEU A 340 -26.94 -8.93 2.70
C LEU A 340 -28.32 -8.87 3.36
N LEU A 341 -29.41 -8.88 2.59
CA LEU A 341 -30.77 -8.90 3.14
C LEU A 341 -31.06 -10.18 3.93
N LYS A 342 -30.60 -11.34 3.43
CA LYS A 342 -30.72 -12.61 4.15
C LYS A 342 -29.93 -12.59 5.46
N SER A 343 -28.69 -12.12 5.42
CA SER A 343 -27.82 -12.00 6.57
C SER A 343 -28.43 -11.09 7.65
N GLN A 344 -28.90 -9.89 7.28
CA GLN A 344 -29.56 -8.95 8.20
C GLN A 344 -30.83 -9.52 8.85
N LYS A 345 -31.66 -10.24 8.06
CA LYS A 345 -32.83 -10.91 8.61
C LYS A 345 -32.45 -12.00 9.60
N SER A 346 -31.45 -12.80 9.30
CA SER A 346 -30.95 -13.84 10.19
C SER A 346 -30.40 -13.25 11.49
N GLU A 347 -29.61 -12.19 11.41
CA GLU A 347 -29.11 -11.49 12.60
C GLU A 347 -30.30 -10.96 13.47
N SER A 348 -31.30 -10.38 12.84
CA SER A 348 -32.41 -9.81 13.58
C SER A 348 -33.27 -10.88 14.27
N VAL A 349 -33.38 -12.09 13.71
CA VAL A 349 -34.13 -13.23 14.30
C VAL A 349 -33.28 -13.94 15.36
N ASN A 350 -31.99 -14.13 15.13
CA ASN A 350 -31.12 -14.89 16.02
C ASN A 350 -30.58 -14.06 17.18
N ARG A 351 -30.46 -12.75 17.03
CA ARG A 351 -29.85 -11.86 18.05
C ARG A 351 -30.52 -11.93 19.43
N PRO A 352 -31.86 -11.95 19.56
CA PRO A 352 -32.51 -12.17 20.86
C PRO A 352 -32.16 -13.52 21.48
N TYR A 353 -32.11 -14.60 20.66
CA TYR A 353 -31.73 -15.93 21.11
C TYR A 353 -30.30 -15.97 21.64
N GLU A 354 -29.33 -15.44 20.85
CA GLU A 354 -27.90 -15.35 21.23
C GLU A 354 -27.70 -14.56 22.54
N ILE A 355 -28.42 -13.45 22.70
CA ILE A 355 -28.37 -12.65 23.93
C ILE A 355 -28.83 -13.49 25.12
N LEU A 356 -29.96 -14.19 24.99
CA LEU A 356 -30.51 -15.03 26.05
C LEU A 356 -29.62 -16.23 26.37
N ASP A 357 -29.00 -16.84 25.37
CA ASP A 357 -28.04 -17.94 25.54
C ASP A 357 -26.77 -17.48 26.29
N ASN A 358 -26.22 -16.31 25.92
CA ASN A 358 -25.09 -15.69 26.64
C ASN A 358 -25.45 -15.38 28.09
N VAL A 359 -26.66 -14.83 28.36
CA VAL A 359 -27.15 -14.57 29.73
C VAL A 359 -27.25 -15.86 30.50
N THR A 360 -27.79 -16.92 29.91
CA THR A 360 -27.91 -18.24 30.54
C THR A 360 -26.54 -18.82 30.90
N THR A 361 -25.58 -18.70 29.97
CA THR A 361 -24.19 -19.14 30.20
C THR A 361 -23.52 -18.37 31.34
N LEU A 362 -23.71 -17.05 31.41
CA LEU A 362 -23.15 -16.22 32.50
C LEU A 362 -23.81 -16.55 33.85
N LEU A 363 -25.11 -16.77 33.89
CA LEU A 363 -25.81 -17.15 35.11
C LEU A 363 -25.40 -18.54 35.60
N SER A 364 -25.17 -19.50 34.70
CA SER A 364 -24.72 -20.86 35.05
C SER A 364 -23.27 -20.91 35.58
N ALA A 365 -22.48 -19.89 35.33
CA ALA A 365 -21.13 -19.76 35.88
C ALA A 365 -21.12 -19.33 37.36
N ILE A 366 -22.25 -18.92 37.94
CA ILE A 366 -22.35 -18.52 39.32
C ILE A 366 -22.46 -19.79 40.18
N SER A 367 -21.45 -20.09 41.01
CA SER A 367 -21.41 -21.22 41.93
C SER A 367 -21.72 -20.78 43.37
N ALA A 368 -22.19 -21.73 44.21
CA ALA A 368 -22.46 -21.47 45.60
C ALA A 368 -21.22 -20.94 46.35
N GLU A 369 -20.04 -21.42 46.00
CA GLU A 369 -18.80 -21.04 46.64
C GLU A 369 -18.45 -19.55 46.49
N MET A 370 -19.00 -18.86 45.48
CA MET A 370 -18.82 -17.41 45.26
C MET A 370 -19.54 -16.57 46.33
N PHE A 371 -20.41 -17.16 47.14
CA PHE A 371 -21.16 -16.45 48.18
C PHE A 371 -20.59 -16.67 49.58
N ASP A 372 -19.61 -17.58 49.77
CA ASP A 372 -19.08 -17.96 51.07
C ASP A 372 -18.40 -16.81 51.83
N GLU A 373 -17.85 -15.82 51.13
CA GLU A 373 -17.16 -14.67 51.72
C GLU A 373 -18.00 -13.35 51.61
N CYS A 374 -19.24 -13.40 51.12
CA CYS A 374 -20.10 -12.22 50.99
C CYS A 374 -20.65 -11.73 52.32
N SER A 375 -20.61 -10.42 52.57
CA SER A 375 -21.30 -9.79 53.68
C SER A 375 -22.80 -9.76 53.50
N ASP A 376 -23.59 -9.52 54.57
CA ASP A 376 -25.03 -9.34 54.49
C ASP A 376 -25.46 -8.21 53.54
N ASP A 377 -24.65 -7.13 53.46
CA ASP A 377 -24.90 -6.02 52.53
C ASP A 377 -24.67 -6.45 51.08
N ASP A 378 -23.64 -7.24 50.80
CA ASP A 378 -23.34 -7.79 49.47
C ASP A 378 -24.48 -8.73 49.03
N LEU A 379 -24.91 -9.61 49.93
CA LEU A 379 -26.02 -10.53 49.65
C LEU A 379 -27.33 -9.80 49.35
N ASN A 380 -27.61 -8.68 50.02
CA ASN A 380 -28.76 -7.85 49.73
C ASN A 380 -28.66 -7.16 48.34
N ALA A 381 -27.49 -6.64 48.01
CA ALA A 381 -27.23 -6.06 46.69
C ALA A 381 -27.35 -7.10 45.57
N ILE A 382 -26.93 -8.35 45.80
CA ILE A 382 -27.10 -9.47 44.87
C ILE A 382 -28.56 -9.82 44.66
N LYS A 383 -29.36 -9.89 45.75
CA LYS A 383 -30.79 -10.13 45.64
C LYS A 383 -31.52 -9.07 44.82
N GLU A 384 -31.14 -7.80 44.98
CA GLU A 384 -31.66 -6.70 44.16
C GLU A 384 -31.33 -6.89 42.69
N LYS A 385 -30.09 -7.31 42.33
CA LYS A 385 -29.68 -7.61 40.95
C LYS A 385 -30.49 -8.78 40.38
N ILE A 386 -30.73 -9.84 41.14
CA ILE A 386 -31.56 -10.98 40.72
C ILE A 386 -32.96 -10.51 40.39
N SER A 387 -33.58 -9.70 41.26
CA SER A 387 -34.92 -9.13 41.00
C SER A 387 -34.99 -8.32 39.72
N ASN A 388 -33.94 -7.48 39.45
CA ASN A 388 -33.84 -6.68 38.22
C ASN A 388 -33.74 -7.57 36.95
N ILE A 389 -33.05 -8.71 37.03
CA ILE A 389 -32.96 -9.70 35.96
C ILE A 389 -34.30 -10.36 35.70
N GLU A 390 -35.01 -10.77 36.78
CA GLU A 390 -36.38 -11.36 36.69
C GLU A 390 -37.37 -10.39 36.07
N ASP A 391 -37.34 -9.11 36.44
CA ASP A 391 -38.20 -8.09 35.86
C ASP A 391 -37.91 -7.89 34.36
N SER A 392 -36.64 -7.89 33.97
CA SER A 392 -36.20 -7.79 32.56
C SER A 392 -36.71 -9.00 31.75
N LEU A 393 -36.59 -10.21 32.29
CA LEU A 393 -37.08 -11.44 31.66
C LEU A 393 -38.62 -11.44 31.53
N ASN A 394 -39.34 -10.95 32.53
CA ASN A 394 -40.79 -10.82 32.48
C ASN A 394 -41.24 -9.79 31.44
N GLY A 395 -40.46 -8.66 31.29
CA GLY A 395 -40.68 -7.70 30.22
C GLY A 395 -40.53 -8.34 28.83
N ILE A 396 -39.47 -9.14 28.62
CA ILE A 396 -39.24 -9.85 27.34
C ILE A 396 -40.37 -10.87 27.09
N ARG A 397 -40.80 -11.64 28.10
CA ARG A 397 -41.91 -12.58 27.96
C ARG A 397 -43.21 -11.90 27.53
N SER A 398 -43.49 -10.70 28.03
CA SER A 398 -44.67 -9.94 27.63
C SER A 398 -44.66 -9.43 26.19
N ILE A 399 -43.48 -9.33 25.59
CA ILE A 399 -43.32 -8.90 24.18
C ILE A 399 -43.55 -10.06 23.21
N ILE A 400 -43.23 -11.30 23.62
CA ILE A 400 -43.31 -12.50 22.77
C ILE A 400 -44.60 -13.32 23.00
N SER A 401 -45.39 -12.97 23.98
CA SER A 401 -46.73 -13.54 24.24
C SER A 401 -47.82 -12.76 23.50
#